data_a0c63e5851a674397a39e7224408573b
#
_entry.id   a0c63e5851a674397a39e7224408573b
#
_cell.length_a   1.000
_cell.length_b   1.000
_cell.length_c   1.000
_cell.angle_alpha   90.00
_cell.angle_beta   90.00
_cell.angle_gamma   90.00
#
_symmetry.space_group_name_H-M   'P 1'
#
loop_
_entity.id
_entity.type
_entity.pdbx_description
1 polymer ?
#
loop_
_entity_poly.entity_id
_entity_poly.type
_entity_poly.pdbx_seq_one_letter_code
_entity_poly.pdbx_strand_id
1 'polypeptide(L)'
;MESLIKAYAARRTNYTLGKNVSLSQEEIIEKVQAVVKEIPSAFNMQSGRIILAFGAKHDAIWQITKETLRKVVPAEAFAKTEAKIDSFAAAYGTVLYYDDTAVVKAMQEQNPLYAAN
;
A
#
# COMPACT_ATOMS: atom_id res chain seq x y z
N MET A 1 18.48 -5.94 -18.69
CA MET A 1 17.14 -6.09 -19.32
C MET A 1 16.55 -7.47 -19.03
N GLU A 2 17.23 -8.56 -19.36
CA GLU A 2 16.72 -9.93 -19.15
C GLU A 2 16.40 -10.24 -17.67
N SER A 3 17.22 -9.80 -16.73
CA SER A 3 16.98 -9.97 -15.28
C SER A 3 15.71 -9.26 -14.81
N LEU A 4 15.41 -8.08 -15.33
CA LEU A 4 14.20 -7.33 -15.02
C LEU A 4 12.96 -8.04 -15.56
N ILE A 5 13.01 -8.51 -16.82
CA ILE A 5 11.91 -9.29 -17.42
C ILE A 5 11.67 -10.57 -16.62
N LYS A 6 12.72 -11.28 -16.21
CA LYS A 6 12.60 -12.48 -15.36
C LYS A 6 11.96 -12.15 -14.00
N ALA A 7 12.30 -11.01 -13.36
CA ALA A 7 11.71 -10.59 -12.11
C ALA A 7 10.20 -10.32 -12.27
N TYR A 8 9.80 -9.61 -13.31
CA TYR A 8 8.37 -9.37 -13.61
C TYR A 8 7.63 -10.69 -13.91
N ALA A 9 8.23 -11.59 -14.67
CA ALA A 9 7.63 -12.88 -14.98
C ALA A 9 7.49 -13.79 -13.75
N ALA A 10 8.41 -13.68 -12.79
CA ALA A 10 8.38 -14.46 -11.56
C ALA A 10 7.39 -13.90 -10.51
N ARG A 11 7.03 -12.61 -10.60
CA ARG A 11 6.09 -11.99 -9.66
C ARG A 11 4.74 -12.69 -9.73
N ARG A 12 4.18 -12.99 -8.56
CA ARG A 12 2.82 -13.54 -8.41
C ARG A 12 2.08 -12.79 -7.29
N THR A 13 0.75 -12.77 -7.37
CA THR A 13 -0.09 -12.39 -6.25
C THR A 13 -0.24 -13.58 -5.32
N ASN A 14 0.22 -13.45 -4.10
CA ASN A 14 0.09 -14.48 -3.07
C ASN A 14 -0.96 -14.05 -2.05
N TYR A 15 -1.94 -14.91 -1.81
CA TYR A 15 -3.00 -14.67 -0.83
C TYR A 15 -2.75 -15.39 0.50
N THR A 16 -1.90 -16.41 0.50
CA THR A 16 -1.45 -17.08 1.73
C THR A 16 -0.32 -16.27 2.33
N LEU A 17 -0.68 -15.31 3.16
CA LEU A 17 0.24 -14.39 3.81
C LEU A 17 0.64 -14.91 5.20
N GLY A 18 1.83 -14.55 5.65
CA GLY A 18 2.36 -14.95 6.95
C GLY A 18 3.39 -13.97 7.45
N LYS A 19 3.88 -14.23 8.66
CA LYS A 19 4.86 -13.36 9.34
C LYS A 19 6.31 -13.83 9.17
N ASN A 20 6.54 -14.92 8.46
CA ASN A 20 7.88 -15.43 8.23
C ASN A 20 8.56 -14.70 7.07
N VAL A 21 9.24 -13.61 7.39
CA VAL A 21 9.99 -12.78 6.45
C VAL A 21 11.46 -12.81 6.83
N SER A 22 12.33 -12.98 5.84
CA SER A 22 13.78 -13.08 6.04
C SER A 22 14.48 -11.72 6.21
N LEU A 23 13.80 -10.62 5.84
CA LEU A 23 14.33 -9.27 5.96
C LEU A 23 13.91 -8.63 7.28
N SER A 24 14.79 -7.84 7.87
CA SER A 24 14.42 -6.97 8.99
C SER A 24 13.52 -5.82 8.54
N GLN A 25 12.88 -5.15 9.50
CA GLN A 25 12.05 -3.97 9.20
C GLN A 25 12.91 -2.85 8.58
N GLU A 26 14.11 -2.65 9.11
CA GLU A 26 15.08 -1.68 8.62
C GLU A 26 15.46 -1.94 7.16
N GLU A 27 15.77 -3.19 6.82
CA GLU A 27 16.09 -3.58 5.44
C GLU A 27 14.91 -3.37 4.48
N ILE A 28 13.67 -3.63 4.94
CA ILE A 28 12.47 -3.36 4.13
C ILE A 28 12.31 -1.85 3.91
N ILE A 29 12.48 -1.04 4.95
CA ILE A 29 12.39 0.42 4.87
C ILE A 29 13.43 0.97 3.89
N GLU A 30 14.68 0.56 4.01
CA GLU A 30 15.77 0.99 3.12
C GLU A 30 15.49 0.64 1.65
N LYS A 31 15.01 -0.58 1.39
CA LYS A 31 14.67 -1.01 0.03
C LYS A 31 13.51 -0.19 -0.56
N VAL A 32 12.47 0.05 0.22
CA VAL A 32 11.33 0.88 -0.22
C VAL A 32 11.78 2.31 -0.49
N GLN A 33 12.59 2.90 0.38
CA GLN A 33 13.13 4.25 0.19
C GLN A 33 14.00 4.34 -1.06
N ALA A 34 14.83 3.35 -1.33
CA ALA A 34 15.66 3.29 -2.52
C ALA A 34 14.81 3.26 -3.79
N VAL A 35 13.77 2.43 -3.83
CA VAL A 35 12.86 2.33 -4.99
C VAL A 35 12.08 3.63 -5.19
N VAL A 36 11.54 4.22 -4.13
CA VAL A 36 10.72 5.45 -4.20
C VAL A 36 11.50 6.62 -4.79
N LYS A 37 12.80 6.72 -4.50
CA LYS A 37 13.66 7.79 -5.06
C LYS A 37 13.83 7.71 -6.58
N GLU A 38 13.64 6.53 -7.17
CA GLU A 38 13.77 6.30 -8.61
C GLU A 38 12.43 6.36 -9.36
N ILE A 39 11.30 6.52 -8.64
CA ILE A 39 9.98 6.56 -9.27
C ILE A 39 9.68 7.98 -9.77
N PRO A 40 9.42 8.17 -11.07
CA PRO A 40 9.03 9.48 -11.59
C PRO A 40 7.61 9.87 -11.16
N SER A 41 7.35 11.17 -11.11
CA SER A 41 6.02 11.72 -10.91
C SER A 41 5.71 12.78 -11.96
N ALA A 42 4.43 12.99 -12.27
CA ALA A 42 4.00 13.99 -13.25
C ALA A 42 4.53 15.37 -12.81
N PHE A 43 5.15 16.09 -13.76
CA PHE A 43 5.80 17.38 -13.49
C PHE A 43 6.80 17.37 -12.31
N ASN A 44 7.30 16.21 -11.94
CA ASN A 44 8.14 16.03 -10.74
C ASN A 44 7.50 16.60 -9.46
N MET A 45 6.18 16.52 -9.33
CA MET A 45 5.47 17.11 -8.19
C MET A 45 5.67 16.34 -6.89
N GLN A 46 6.07 15.08 -6.96
CA GLN A 46 6.43 14.25 -5.79
C GLN A 46 5.35 14.22 -4.70
N SER A 47 4.08 14.10 -5.10
CA SER A 47 2.93 14.08 -4.19
C SER A 47 2.76 12.76 -3.44
N GLY A 48 3.31 11.67 -3.97
CA GLY A 48 3.17 10.33 -3.40
C GLY A 48 3.76 10.23 -2.00
N ARG A 49 3.05 9.52 -1.12
CA ARG A 49 3.48 9.20 0.25
C ARG A 49 3.31 7.72 0.48
N ILE A 50 4.20 7.15 1.28
CA ILE A 50 4.17 5.74 1.64
C ILE A 50 4.28 5.61 3.15
N ILE A 51 3.39 4.82 3.74
CA ILE A 51 3.49 4.41 5.15
C ILE A 51 3.76 2.91 5.17
N LEU A 52 4.80 2.52 5.91
CA LEU A 52 5.10 1.13 6.22
C LEU A 52 4.65 0.87 7.66
N ALA A 53 3.68 -0.01 7.84
CA ALA A 53 3.16 -0.37 9.15
C ALA A 53 3.55 -1.81 9.52
N PHE A 54 4.16 -1.97 10.69
CA PHE A 54 4.58 -3.25 11.24
C PHE A 54 4.01 -3.47 12.64
N GLY A 55 3.96 -4.73 13.09
CA GLY A 55 3.55 -5.07 14.44
C GLY A 55 2.19 -4.48 14.82
N ALA A 56 2.10 -3.85 15.98
CA ALA A 56 0.85 -3.29 16.49
C ALA A 56 0.20 -2.26 15.56
N LYS A 57 0.97 -1.51 14.76
CA LYS A 57 0.43 -0.55 13.80
C LYS A 57 -0.22 -1.26 12.61
N HIS A 58 0.39 -2.33 12.12
CA HIS A 58 -0.20 -3.20 11.12
C HIS A 58 -1.51 -3.81 11.63
N ASP A 59 -1.50 -4.39 12.82
CA ASP A 59 -2.69 -5.01 13.42
C ASP A 59 -3.83 -4.00 13.59
N ALA A 60 -3.52 -2.77 14.04
CA ALA A 60 -4.50 -1.69 14.21
C ALA A 60 -5.17 -1.29 12.89
N ILE A 61 -4.43 -1.22 11.79
CA ILE A 61 -5.00 -0.90 10.46
C ILE A 61 -6.07 -1.92 10.07
N TRP A 62 -5.79 -3.20 10.21
CA TRP A 62 -6.72 -4.26 9.83
C TRP A 62 -7.90 -4.38 10.80
N GLN A 63 -7.68 -4.10 12.09
CA GLN A 63 -8.77 -4.01 13.06
C GLN A 63 -9.74 -2.86 12.73
N ILE A 64 -9.23 -1.66 12.46
CA ILE A 64 -10.05 -0.51 12.04
C ILE A 64 -10.82 -0.84 10.76
N THR A 65 -10.15 -1.45 9.78
CA THR A 65 -10.77 -1.88 8.52
C THR A 65 -11.92 -2.87 8.77
N LYS A 66 -11.69 -3.87 9.60
CA LYS A 66 -12.71 -4.87 9.98
C LYS A 66 -13.93 -4.22 10.62
N GLU A 67 -13.71 -3.37 11.63
CA GLU A 67 -14.81 -2.70 12.36
C GLU A 67 -15.58 -1.72 11.46
N THR A 68 -14.91 -1.07 10.53
CA THR A 68 -15.55 -0.19 9.55
C THR A 68 -16.43 -1.00 8.59
N LEU A 69 -15.91 -2.10 8.04
CA LEU A 69 -16.66 -2.96 7.13
C LEU A 69 -17.82 -3.66 7.83
N ARG A 70 -17.73 -3.97 9.11
CA ARG A 70 -18.83 -4.53 9.90
C ARG A 70 -20.06 -3.63 9.91
N LYS A 71 -19.87 -2.31 9.77
CA LYS A 71 -20.98 -1.34 9.77
C LYS A 71 -21.65 -1.18 8.40
N VAL A 72 -20.99 -1.55 7.32
CA VAL A 72 -21.47 -1.32 5.94
C VAL A 72 -21.79 -2.59 5.17
N VAL A 73 -21.19 -3.72 5.54
CA VAL A 73 -21.46 -5.02 4.91
C VAL A 73 -22.67 -5.67 5.59
N PRO A 74 -23.66 -6.20 4.84
CA PRO A 74 -24.78 -6.94 5.42
C PRO A 74 -24.31 -8.07 6.33
N ALA A 75 -25.01 -8.27 7.44
CA ALA A 75 -24.62 -9.22 8.49
C ALA A 75 -24.44 -10.65 7.97
N GLU A 76 -25.28 -11.08 7.05
CA GLU A 76 -25.24 -12.41 6.41
C GLU A 76 -24.00 -12.61 5.52
N ALA A 77 -23.43 -11.53 4.99
CA ALA A 77 -22.23 -11.57 4.14
C ALA A 77 -20.93 -11.29 4.91
N PHE A 78 -21.03 -10.78 6.15
CA PHE A 78 -19.88 -10.28 6.90
C PHE A 78 -18.86 -11.37 7.24
N ALA A 79 -19.28 -12.59 7.53
CA ALA A 79 -18.38 -13.69 7.89
C ALA A 79 -17.32 -13.94 6.79
N LYS A 80 -17.70 -13.86 5.52
CA LYS A 80 -16.78 -14.00 4.38
C LYS A 80 -15.83 -12.81 4.29
N THR A 81 -16.31 -11.60 4.52
CA THR A 81 -15.52 -10.38 4.54
C THR A 81 -14.50 -10.42 5.69
N GLU A 82 -14.94 -10.80 6.89
CA GLU A 82 -14.08 -10.93 8.07
C GLU A 82 -12.94 -11.91 7.82
N ALA A 83 -13.23 -13.10 7.31
CA ALA A 83 -12.20 -14.09 6.99
C ALA A 83 -11.16 -13.56 5.98
N LYS A 84 -11.59 -12.76 5.00
CA LYS A 84 -10.68 -12.12 4.04
C LYS A 84 -9.80 -11.06 4.71
N ILE A 85 -10.36 -10.22 5.58
CA ILE A 85 -9.60 -9.22 6.33
C ILE A 85 -8.58 -9.89 7.26
N ASP A 86 -8.99 -10.97 7.93
CA ASP A 86 -8.08 -11.74 8.79
C ASP A 86 -6.91 -12.35 8.02
N SER A 87 -7.15 -12.80 6.78
CA SER A 87 -6.08 -13.31 5.91
C SER A 87 -5.06 -12.21 5.54
N PHE A 88 -5.48 -10.95 5.41
CA PHE A 88 -4.57 -9.82 5.19
C PHE A 88 -3.84 -9.42 6.47
N ALA A 89 -4.54 -9.42 7.61
CA ALA A 89 -3.94 -9.16 8.93
C ALA A 89 -2.87 -10.19 9.32
N ALA A 90 -2.89 -11.38 8.73
CA ALA A 90 -1.87 -12.40 8.94
C ALA A 90 -0.50 -12.04 8.35
N ALA A 91 -0.40 -11.00 7.52
CA ALA A 91 0.84 -10.55 6.92
C ALA A 91 1.83 -9.97 7.95
N TYR A 92 3.09 -9.88 7.55
CA TYR A 92 4.17 -9.29 8.36
C TYR A 92 4.01 -7.77 8.55
N GLY A 93 3.47 -7.09 7.55
CA GLY A 93 3.27 -5.65 7.55
C GLY A 93 2.33 -5.20 6.45
N THR A 94 2.04 -3.92 6.45
CA THR A 94 1.16 -3.26 5.46
C THR A 94 1.86 -2.06 4.86
N VAL A 95 1.74 -1.92 3.55
CA VAL A 95 2.18 -0.72 2.82
C VAL A 95 0.93 0.06 2.44
N LEU A 96 0.85 1.32 2.86
CA LEU A 96 -0.21 2.26 2.47
C LEU A 96 0.36 3.29 1.51
N TYR A 97 -0.33 3.48 0.39
CA TYR A 97 0.00 4.50 -0.60
C TYR A 97 -1.07 5.57 -0.59
N TYR A 98 -0.66 6.84 -0.61
CA TYR A 98 -1.58 7.97 -0.74
C TYR A 98 -0.87 9.17 -1.37
N ASP A 99 -1.65 10.15 -1.82
CA ASP A 99 -1.15 11.40 -2.36
C ASP A 99 -1.38 12.55 -1.38
N ASP A 100 -0.39 13.43 -1.31
CA ASP A 100 -0.56 14.72 -0.64
C ASP A 100 -1.40 15.64 -1.53
N THR A 101 -2.66 15.80 -1.18
CA THR A 101 -3.61 16.57 -1.96
C THR A 101 -3.27 18.06 -2.04
N ALA A 102 -2.52 18.61 -1.09
CA ALA A 102 -2.05 20.00 -1.16
C ALA A 102 -1.03 20.18 -2.29
N VAL A 103 -0.12 19.23 -2.46
CA VAL A 103 0.85 19.22 -3.56
C VAL A 103 0.14 19.08 -4.90
N VAL A 104 -0.83 18.17 -5.00
CA VAL A 104 -1.61 17.95 -6.22
C VAL A 104 -2.38 19.22 -6.61
N LYS A 105 -3.09 19.85 -5.68
CA LYS A 105 -3.83 21.09 -5.92
C LYS A 105 -2.93 22.24 -6.38
N ALA A 106 -1.79 22.44 -5.73
CA ALA A 106 -0.84 23.46 -6.14
C ALA A 106 -0.34 23.25 -7.57
N MET A 107 -0.10 21.97 -7.96
CA MET A 107 0.31 21.64 -9.32
C MET A 107 -0.81 21.85 -10.34
N GLN A 108 -2.06 21.54 -9.99
CA GLN A 108 -3.24 21.79 -10.84
C GLN A 108 -3.47 23.30 -11.08
N GLU A 109 -3.28 24.12 -10.06
CA GLU A 109 -3.37 25.58 -10.18
C GLU A 109 -2.32 26.16 -11.13
N GLN A 110 -1.09 25.61 -11.11
CA GLN A 110 -0.03 26.01 -12.03
C GLN A 110 -0.24 25.48 -13.46
N ASN A 111 -0.98 24.41 -13.62
CA ASN A 111 -1.20 23.73 -14.90
C ASN A 111 -2.69 23.42 -15.13
N PRO A 112 -3.53 24.44 -15.37
CA PRO A 112 -5.00 24.30 -15.43
C PRO A 112 -5.50 23.31 -16.50
N LEU A 113 -4.74 23.12 -17.59
CA LEU A 113 -5.10 22.19 -18.67
C LEU A 113 -5.13 20.73 -18.20
N TYR A 114 -4.46 20.40 -17.09
CA TYR A 114 -4.35 19.05 -16.52
C TYR A 114 -5.15 18.87 -15.24
N ALA A 115 -5.92 19.89 -14.82
CA ALA A 115 -6.66 19.86 -13.56
C ALA A 115 -7.80 18.82 -13.51
N ALA A 116 -8.21 18.30 -14.66
CA ALA A 116 -9.27 17.30 -14.77
C ALA A 116 -8.78 15.84 -14.73
N ASN A 117 -7.46 15.61 -14.61
CA ASN A 117 -6.84 14.30 -14.64
C ASN A 117 -6.43 13.83 -13.24
#